data_404ad8b380f77b387d50986fa0de1712
#
_entry.id   404ad8b380f77b387d50986fa0de1712
#
_cell.length_a   1.000
_cell.length_b   1.000
_cell.length_c   1.000
_cell.angle_alpha   90.00
_cell.angle_beta   90.00
_cell.angle_gamma   90.00
#
_symmetry.space_group_name_H-M   'P 1'
#
loop_
_entity.id
_entity.type
_entity.pdbx_description
1 polymer ?
#
loop_
_entity_poly.entity_id
_entity_poly.type
_entity_poly.pdbx_seq_one_letter_code
_entity_poly.pdbx_strand_id
1 'polypeptide(L)'
;MNDLPELGLEVARLRKERGMTQKALASLCGTGQSTLARFETGGVAEFGSRKLLRLLEVLGYELAFVPAKRSFTLDDALKERQSGFSDVGSRRTRP
;
A
#
# COMPACT_ATOMS: atom_id res chain seq x y z
N MET A 1 -4.01 5.06 -7.46
CA MET A 1 -4.15 3.77 -6.77
C MET A 1 -4.98 3.95 -5.52
N ASN A 2 -6.11 3.27 -5.47
CA ASN A 2 -7.07 3.58 -4.45
C ASN A 2 -7.40 2.45 -3.52
N ASP A 3 -6.96 1.25 -3.79
CA ASP A 3 -7.30 0.16 -2.90
C ASP A 3 -6.25 -0.95 -2.98
N LEU A 4 -6.40 -1.91 -2.10
CA LEU A 4 -5.45 -2.99 -1.99
C LEU A 4 -5.41 -3.87 -3.22
N PRO A 5 -6.55 -4.22 -3.86
CA PRO A 5 -6.46 -4.98 -5.10
C PRO A 5 -5.67 -4.30 -6.20
N GLU A 6 -5.83 -2.98 -6.33
CA GLU A 6 -5.04 -2.25 -7.32
C GLU A 6 -3.56 -2.31 -6.99
N LEU A 7 -3.24 -2.18 -5.71
CA LEU A 7 -1.85 -2.26 -5.28
C LEU A 7 -1.27 -3.63 -5.61
N GLY A 8 -2.03 -4.69 -5.38
CA GLY A 8 -1.56 -6.03 -5.68
C GLY A 8 -1.28 -6.22 -7.16
N LEU A 9 -2.16 -5.70 -8.00
CA LEU A 9 -1.94 -5.79 -9.44
C LEU A 9 -0.69 -5.03 -9.86
N GLU A 10 -0.47 -3.88 -9.24
CA GLU A 10 0.71 -3.09 -9.57
C GLU A 10 1.98 -3.80 -9.11
N VAL A 11 1.96 -4.45 -7.96
CA VAL A 11 3.10 -5.22 -7.49
C VAL A 11 3.41 -6.35 -8.49
N ALA A 12 2.36 -6.99 -9.00
CA ALA A 12 2.57 -8.06 -9.99
C ALA A 12 3.23 -7.50 -11.25
N ARG A 13 2.79 -6.35 -11.70
CA ARG A 13 3.36 -5.72 -12.88
C ARG A 13 4.84 -5.39 -12.66
N LEU A 14 5.15 -4.80 -11.53
CA LEU A 14 6.53 -4.42 -11.22
C LEU A 14 7.43 -5.64 -11.08
N ARG A 15 6.89 -6.69 -10.46
CA ARG A 15 7.65 -7.93 -10.32
C ARG A 15 8.01 -8.51 -11.68
N LYS A 16 7.03 -8.53 -12.58
CA LYS A 16 7.26 -9.08 -13.91
C LYS A 16 8.26 -8.23 -14.69
N GLU A 17 8.18 -6.92 -14.52
CA GLU A 17 9.15 -6.04 -15.15
C GLU A 17 10.57 -6.34 -14.70
N ARG A 18 10.71 -6.77 -13.46
CA ARG A 18 12.02 -7.10 -12.92
C ARG A 18 12.42 -8.53 -13.23
N GLY A 19 11.59 -9.28 -13.93
CA GLY A 19 11.90 -10.66 -14.28
C GLY A 19 11.89 -11.60 -13.10
N MET A 20 11.17 -11.28 -12.04
CA MET A 20 11.15 -12.10 -10.84
C MET A 20 9.95 -13.02 -10.82
N THR A 21 10.13 -14.21 -10.26
CA THR A 21 9.00 -15.11 -10.04
C THR A 21 8.33 -14.74 -8.72
N GLN A 22 7.10 -15.19 -8.56
CA GLN A 22 6.42 -15.00 -7.28
C GLN A 22 7.19 -15.65 -6.15
N LYS A 23 7.74 -16.83 -6.41
CA LYS A 23 8.48 -17.53 -5.39
C LYS A 23 9.70 -16.74 -4.94
N ALA A 24 10.43 -16.18 -5.88
CA ALA A 24 11.62 -15.41 -5.55
C ALA A 24 11.28 -14.17 -4.76
N LEU A 25 10.27 -13.43 -5.20
CA LEU A 25 9.88 -12.22 -4.48
C LEU A 25 9.37 -12.55 -3.10
N ALA A 26 8.54 -13.57 -2.99
CA ALA A 26 7.99 -13.97 -1.69
C ALA A 26 9.11 -14.34 -0.73
N SER A 27 10.09 -15.07 -1.21
CA SER A 27 11.21 -15.48 -0.39
C SER A 27 11.98 -14.28 0.15
N LEU A 28 12.24 -13.31 -0.72
CA LEU A 28 12.98 -12.11 -0.30
C LEU A 28 12.21 -11.26 0.69
N CYS A 29 10.89 -11.35 0.64
CA CYS A 29 10.06 -10.53 1.51
C CYS A 29 9.60 -11.24 2.76
N GLY A 30 9.97 -12.49 2.92
CA GLY A 30 9.59 -13.22 4.10
C GLY A 30 8.12 -13.59 4.15
N THR A 31 7.51 -13.82 3.00
CA THR A 31 6.11 -14.22 2.98
C THR A 31 5.98 -15.48 2.13
N GLY A 32 4.84 -16.15 2.22
CA GLY A 32 4.62 -17.33 1.43
C GLY A 32 4.24 -16.99 0.00
N GLN A 33 4.57 -17.88 -0.91
CA GLN A 33 4.24 -17.65 -2.31
C GLN A 33 2.74 -17.56 -2.53
N SER A 34 1.96 -18.40 -1.86
CA SER A 34 0.51 -18.36 -2.04
C SER A 34 -0.09 -17.07 -1.50
N THR A 35 0.48 -16.54 -0.43
CA THR A 35 0.02 -15.26 0.09
C THR A 35 0.30 -14.16 -0.91
N LEU A 36 1.49 -14.15 -1.49
CA LEU A 36 1.84 -13.15 -2.49
C LEU A 36 0.96 -13.30 -3.72
N ALA A 37 0.71 -14.54 -4.14
CA ALA A 37 -0.12 -14.78 -5.30
C ALA A 37 -1.52 -14.22 -5.10
N ARG A 38 -2.10 -14.43 -3.92
CA ARG A 38 -3.43 -13.88 -3.64
C ARG A 38 -3.41 -12.37 -3.58
N PHE A 39 -2.35 -11.80 -3.02
CA PHE A 39 -2.22 -10.36 -2.99
C PHE A 39 -2.17 -9.80 -4.41
N GLU A 40 -1.40 -10.43 -5.28
CA GLU A 40 -1.23 -9.94 -6.64
C GLU A 40 -2.51 -10.02 -7.47
N THR A 41 -3.42 -10.90 -7.11
CA THR A 41 -4.67 -11.02 -7.85
C THR A 41 -5.83 -10.31 -7.16
N GLY A 42 -5.55 -9.61 -6.08
CA GLY A 42 -6.59 -8.86 -5.41
C GLY A 42 -7.43 -9.68 -4.46
N GLY A 43 -6.96 -10.88 -4.11
CA GLY A 43 -7.75 -11.79 -3.29
C GLY A 43 -7.58 -11.64 -1.80
N VAL A 44 -6.86 -10.63 -1.33
CA VAL A 44 -6.70 -10.45 0.11
C VAL A 44 -7.36 -9.17 0.54
N ALA A 45 -7.92 -9.18 1.72
CA ALA A 45 -8.52 -8.00 2.30
C ALA A 45 -7.51 -7.14 3.03
N GLU A 46 -6.43 -7.75 3.48
CA GLU A 46 -5.39 -7.04 4.21
C GLU A 46 -4.04 -7.60 3.86
N PHE A 47 -3.05 -6.75 3.93
CA PHE A 47 -1.69 -7.18 3.70
C PHE A 47 -0.82 -6.39 4.66
N GLY A 48 0.03 -7.06 5.41
CA GLY A 48 0.79 -6.41 6.45
C GLY A 48 1.68 -5.31 5.91
N SER A 49 1.72 -4.20 6.64
CA SER A 49 2.50 -3.05 6.18
C SER A 49 3.99 -3.34 6.12
N ARG A 50 4.49 -4.13 7.05
CA ARG A 50 5.91 -4.49 7.04
C ARG A 50 6.24 -5.27 5.77
N LYS A 51 5.38 -6.22 5.40
CA LYS A 51 5.59 -6.99 4.19
C LYS A 51 5.51 -6.12 2.96
N LEU A 52 4.56 -5.19 2.96
CA LEU A 52 4.40 -4.29 1.85
C LEU A 52 5.64 -3.43 1.66
N LEU A 53 6.15 -2.86 2.74
CA LEU A 53 7.34 -2.03 2.65
C LEU A 53 8.53 -2.83 2.16
N ARG A 54 8.62 -4.08 2.59
CA ARG A 54 9.70 -4.93 2.13
C ARG A 54 9.57 -5.26 0.65
N LEU A 55 8.34 -5.53 0.18
CA LEU A 55 8.11 -5.75 -1.23
C LEU A 55 8.58 -4.57 -2.06
N LEU A 56 8.21 -3.37 -1.63
CA LEU A 56 8.58 -2.18 -2.36
C LEU A 56 10.09 -2.00 -2.39
N GLU A 57 10.74 -2.24 -1.26
CA GLU A 57 12.18 -2.12 -1.17
C GLU A 57 12.87 -3.07 -2.16
N VAL A 58 12.42 -4.33 -2.19
CA VAL A 58 13.01 -5.32 -3.07
C VAL A 58 12.80 -4.94 -4.53
N LEU A 59 11.64 -4.36 -4.82
CA LEU A 59 11.33 -3.96 -6.18
C LEU A 59 11.98 -2.63 -6.57
N GLY A 60 12.63 -1.96 -5.62
CA GLY A 60 13.32 -0.71 -5.92
C GLY A 60 12.43 0.51 -5.80
N TYR A 61 11.39 0.42 -5.01
CA TYR A 61 10.45 1.53 -4.83
C TYR A 61 10.35 1.90 -3.37
N GLU A 62 9.85 3.07 -3.11
CA GLU A 62 9.57 3.45 -1.74
C GLU A 62 8.20 4.07 -1.67
N LEU A 63 7.63 4.03 -0.48
CA LEU A 63 6.32 4.58 -0.26
C LEU A 63 6.40 6.09 -0.17
N ALA A 64 5.47 6.76 -0.83
CA ALA A 64 5.41 8.21 -0.77
C ALA A 64 3.96 8.62 -0.74
N PHE A 65 3.69 9.76 -0.13
CA PHE A 65 2.35 10.30 -0.10
C PHE A 65 2.20 11.30 -1.23
N VAL A 66 1.14 11.12 -2.00
CA VAL A 66 0.91 11.96 -3.16
C VAL A 66 -0.46 12.57 -3.02
N PRO A 67 -0.62 13.87 -3.21
CA PRO A 67 -1.95 14.46 -3.12
C PRO A 67 -2.90 13.82 -4.12
N ALA A 68 -4.10 13.57 -3.69
CA ALA A 68 -5.09 12.97 -4.56
C ALA A 68 -5.57 13.98 -5.58
N LYS A 69 -5.82 13.52 -6.77
CA LYS A 69 -6.24 14.39 -7.80
C LYS A 69 -7.59 14.95 -7.57
N ARG A 70 -8.48 14.15 -7.01
CA ARG A 70 -9.69 14.63 -6.68
C ARG A 70 -9.93 14.36 -5.40
N SER A 71 -10.27 15.12 -4.72
CA SER A 71 -10.23 14.78 -3.57
C SER A 71 -10.76 15.63 -2.66
N PHE A 72 -10.52 15.54 -1.49
CA PHE A 72 -10.86 16.43 -0.50
C PHE A 72 -10.24 17.74 -0.77
N THR A 73 -11.05 18.81 -0.68
CA THR A 73 -10.52 20.14 -0.58
C THR A 73 -10.18 20.38 0.87
N LEU A 74 -9.59 21.49 1.14
CA LEU A 74 -9.30 21.86 2.51
C LEU A 74 -10.57 21.97 3.32
N ASP A 75 -11.63 22.49 2.72
CA ASP A 75 -12.90 22.60 3.42
C ASP A 75 -13.45 21.25 3.79
N ASP A 76 -13.34 20.29 2.90
CA ASP A 76 -13.82 18.94 3.20
C ASP A 76 -13.04 18.32 4.35
N ALA A 77 -11.74 18.54 4.37
CA ALA A 77 -10.92 18.03 5.45
C ALA A 77 -11.30 18.65 6.77
N LEU A 78 -11.57 19.93 6.79
CA LEU A 78 -11.98 20.59 8.00
C LEU A 78 -13.33 20.10 8.48
N LYS A 79 -14.24 19.84 7.57
CA LYS A 79 -15.52 19.30 7.95
C LYS A 79 -15.39 17.96 8.59
N GLU A 80 -14.55 17.11 8.04
CA GLU A 80 -14.34 15.81 8.62
C GLU A 80 -13.84 15.91 10.03
N ARG A 81 -12.92 16.79 10.29
CA ARG A 81 -12.43 16.97 11.62
C ARG A 81 -13.48 17.41 12.54
N GLN A 82 -14.29 18.36 12.11
CA GLN A 82 -15.31 18.87 12.96
C GLN A 82 -16.38 17.88 13.25
N SER A 83 -16.62 16.96 12.33
CA SER A 83 -17.70 16.08 12.55
C SER A 83 -17.33 14.86 13.32
N GLY A 84 -16.16 14.69 13.75
CA GLY A 84 -16.00 13.60 14.56
C GLY A 84 -14.71 13.05 14.68
N PHE A 85 -13.86 13.36 13.89
CA PHE A 85 -12.58 12.85 13.98
C PHE A 85 -11.83 13.60 14.96
N SER A 86 -11.42 13.08 15.88
CA SER A 86 -10.73 13.75 16.76
C SER A 86 -9.42 13.65 16.56
N ASP A 87 -8.83 13.95 16.41
CA ASP A 87 -7.58 14.00 16.25
C ASP A 87 -6.74 13.32 16.63
N VAL A 88 -6.45 12.96 16.71
CA VAL A 88 -5.59 12.46 16.87
C VAL A 88 -4.63 12.44 16.47
N GLY A 89 -4.55 12.73 16.44
CA GLY A 89 -3.58 12.64 16.12
C GLY A 89 -2.97 12.99 15.97
N SER A 90 -3.07 13.36 16.18
CA SER A 90 -2.31 13.63 16.03
C SER A 90 -1.52 13.50 15.99
N ARG A 91 -1.62 13.23 15.86
CA ARG A 91 -0.78 12.90 15.76
C ARG A 91 0.03 12.94 15.40
N ARG A 92 -0.11 13.03 15.29
CA ARG A 92 0.68 12.91 14.97
C ARG A 92 1.42 13.18 14.70
N THR A 93 1.17 13.39 14.73
CA THR A 93 1.88 13.53 14.44
C THR A 93 2.44 13.88 14.58
N ARG A 94 2.32 14.06 14.45
CA ARG A 94 2.93 14.23 14.56
C ARG A 94 3.58 14.57 14.71
N PRO A 95 3.18 14.75 14.65
CA PRO A 95 3.85 14.91 14.66
C PRO A 95 4.21 14.90 14.80
#